data_79d4c3d70b9277b0708cba610b5ab109
#
_entry.id   79d4c3d70b9277b0708cba610b5ab109
#
_cell.length_a   1.000
_cell.length_b   1.000
_cell.length_c   1.000
_cell.angle_alpha   90.00
_cell.angle_beta   90.00
_cell.angle_gamma   90.00
#
_symmetry.space_group_name_H-M   'P 1'
#
loop_
_entity.id
_entity.type
_entity.pdbx_description
1 polymer ?
#
loop_
_entity_poly.entity_id
_entity_poly.type
_entity_poly.pdbx_seq_one_letter_code
_entity_poly.pdbx_strand_id
1 'polypeptide(L)'
;MSDTLTENRTVTKSSSKHGFLKSLVGLFILCLLFEGTLRLFGYGHYTIYRPDERLLWVPEPGRTLTVVNHLPITINDQGFRYPVNLTQKQSDQFRVIAFGDSSTQGWGVDDNSHYSAIMERELNHGTCTREHFQVVSAGVNAYPNSLVAEKLKEVVENPATRPDVAIVAYSYNSNFEKLTKLQGEDREKFLRRVEWKSIARRSAIYNYVIEDLLRRFAYYRLRHLLMAGTLDTLKGMDDLDLNQFNANLEQSLDLSRRYNVQLVFLMLGSDGQTLQMPMHPFQKAMIDFAAKNNVPMVNMIPIISKLDQSAMFMDPAHPTVAGHTVIANQLIKTVEALPNYQTVCANPATQVNAAQAVAPGRSGVAVR
;
A
#
# COMPACT_ATOMS: atom_id res chain seq x y z
N MET A 1 30.32 -10.19 -90.57
CA MET A 1 30.49 -11.20 -89.56
C MET A 1 31.17 -10.52 -88.40
N SER A 2 30.44 -10.13 -87.42
CA SER A 2 30.98 -9.45 -86.22
C SER A 2 30.23 -10.05 -85.01
N ASP A 3 30.92 -10.90 -84.23
CA ASP A 3 30.41 -11.53 -83.06
C ASP A 3 30.56 -10.56 -81.91
N THR A 4 29.42 -10.11 -81.29
CA THR A 4 29.35 -9.36 -80.05
C THR A 4 29.19 -10.34 -78.89
N LEU A 5 30.27 -10.56 -78.14
CA LEU A 5 30.24 -11.28 -76.83
C LEU A 5 29.57 -10.45 -75.80
N THR A 6 28.39 -10.88 -75.33
CA THR A 6 27.69 -10.33 -74.17
C THR A 6 28.28 -10.94 -72.88
N GLU A 7 29.00 -10.14 -72.14
CA GLU A 7 29.55 -10.46 -70.78
C GLU A 7 28.46 -10.42 -69.69
N ASN A 8 28.04 -11.58 -69.23
CA ASN A 8 27.09 -11.74 -68.15
C ASN A 8 27.78 -11.46 -66.84
N ARG A 9 27.64 -10.24 -66.29
CA ARG A 9 28.03 -9.90 -64.90
C ARG A 9 27.03 -10.49 -63.92
N THR A 10 27.38 -11.60 -63.32
CA THR A 10 26.71 -12.11 -62.06
C THR A 10 27.05 -11.21 -60.93
N VAL A 11 26.12 -10.35 -60.55
CA VAL A 11 26.20 -9.54 -59.33
C VAL A 11 25.99 -10.46 -58.12
N THR A 12 27.04 -10.79 -57.42
CA THR A 12 27.02 -11.57 -56.19
C THR A 12 26.35 -10.77 -55.06
N LYS A 13 25.14 -11.14 -54.73
CA LYS A 13 24.29 -10.59 -53.62
C LYS A 13 24.72 -11.09 -52.24
N SER A 14 26.03 -11.12 -51.93
CA SER A 14 26.58 -11.64 -50.67
C SER A 14 26.84 -10.55 -49.58
N SER A 15 26.76 -9.28 -49.93
CA SER A 15 27.16 -8.16 -49.03
C SER A 15 26.11 -7.72 -48.03
N SER A 16 24.83 -8.09 -48.21
CA SER A 16 23.72 -7.53 -47.40
C SER A 16 23.58 -8.18 -46.02
N LYS A 17 23.87 -9.47 -45.87
CA LYS A 17 23.71 -10.20 -44.61
C LYS A 17 24.72 -9.76 -43.52
N HIS A 18 25.96 -9.51 -43.89
CA HIS A 18 27.01 -9.04 -42.95
C HIS A 18 26.79 -7.58 -42.50
N GLY A 19 26.29 -6.74 -43.42
CA GLY A 19 25.88 -5.36 -43.09
C GLY A 19 24.72 -5.32 -42.10
N PHE A 20 23.69 -6.11 -42.34
CA PHE A 20 22.55 -6.24 -41.48
C PHE A 20 22.94 -6.76 -40.07
N LEU A 21 23.78 -7.80 -39.98
CA LEU A 21 24.24 -8.34 -38.70
C LEU A 21 25.06 -7.31 -37.94
N LYS A 22 25.96 -6.56 -38.58
CA LYS A 22 26.73 -5.47 -37.92
C LYS A 22 25.80 -4.37 -37.40
N SER A 23 24.76 -4.00 -38.14
CA SER A 23 23.76 -3.02 -37.70
C SER A 23 22.97 -3.51 -36.49
N LEU A 24 22.59 -4.79 -36.45
CA LEU A 24 21.92 -5.40 -35.29
C LEU A 24 22.82 -5.40 -34.03
N VAL A 25 24.09 -5.78 -34.20
CA VAL A 25 25.08 -5.77 -33.09
C VAL A 25 25.29 -4.33 -32.61
N GLY A 26 25.44 -3.35 -33.50
CA GLY A 26 25.56 -1.95 -33.16
C GLY A 26 24.36 -1.42 -32.38
N LEU A 27 23.14 -1.74 -32.82
CA LEU A 27 21.89 -1.38 -32.15
C LEU A 27 21.82 -2.03 -30.76
N PHE A 28 22.17 -3.31 -30.64
CA PHE A 28 22.20 -4.01 -29.35
C PHE A 28 23.17 -3.36 -28.35
N ILE A 29 24.38 -3.02 -28.81
CA ILE A 29 25.38 -2.31 -27.96
C ILE A 29 24.82 -0.95 -27.54
N LEU A 30 24.19 -0.20 -28.44
CA LEU A 30 23.58 1.09 -28.12
C LEU A 30 22.47 0.94 -27.07
N CYS A 31 21.61 -0.08 -27.18
CA CYS A 31 20.58 -0.39 -26.19
C CYS A 31 21.20 -0.73 -24.82
N LEU A 32 22.30 -1.53 -24.80
CA LEU A 32 22.97 -1.85 -23.55
C LEU A 32 23.59 -0.60 -22.87
N LEU A 33 24.21 0.28 -23.67
CA LEU A 33 24.76 1.54 -23.16
C LEU A 33 23.67 2.44 -22.62
N PHE A 34 22.54 2.53 -23.34
CA PHE A 34 21.40 3.32 -22.91
C PHE A 34 20.76 2.74 -21.64
N GLU A 35 20.56 1.41 -21.55
CA GLU A 35 20.09 0.71 -20.35
C GLU A 35 21.02 1.01 -19.15
N GLY A 36 22.35 0.87 -19.35
CA GLY A 36 23.33 1.17 -18.30
C GLY A 36 23.31 2.62 -17.83
N THR A 37 23.19 3.56 -18.77
CA THR A 37 23.04 4.99 -18.45
C THR A 37 21.79 5.26 -17.64
N LEU A 38 20.65 4.74 -18.06
CA LEU A 38 19.39 4.93 -17.31
C LEU A 38 19.45 4.32 -15.91
N ARG A 39 20.15 3.19 -15.72
CA ARG A 39 20.38 2.59 -14.39
C ARG A 39 21.15 3.50 -13.46
N LEU A 40 22.15 4.23 -13.96
CA LEU A 40 22.88 5.23 -13.19
C LEU A 40 21.96 6.38 -12.70
N PHE A 41 20.90 6.65 -13.42
CA PHE A 41 19.86 7.61 -13.03
C PHE A 41 18.70 6.99 -12.22
N GLY A 42 18.80 5.73 -11.78
CA GLY A 42 17.83 5.08 -10.89
C GLY A 42 16.63 4.42 -11.59
N TYR A 43 16.51 4.46 -12.92
CA TYR A 43 15.33 3.92 -13.63
C TYR A 43 15.19 2.39 -13.56
N GLY A 44 16.22 1.66 -13.19
CA GLY A 44 16.20 0.19 -13.07
C GLY A 44 15.73 -0.34 -11.71
N HIS A 45 15.34 0.52 -10.77
CA HIS A 45 15.15 0.16 -9.36
C HIS A 45 13.72 0.42 -8.84
N TYR A 46 12.72 0.45 -9.70
CA TYR A 46 11.34 0.64 -9.27
C TYR A 46 10.75 -0.60 -8.62
N THR A 47 9.78 -0.39 -7.72
CA THR A 47 9.05 -1.49 -7.07
C THR A 47 8.41 -2.41 -8.10
N ILE A 48 8.73 -3.69 -8.00
CA ILE A 48 8.22 -4.76 -8.84
C ILE A 48 7.16 -5.54 -8.06
N TYR A 49 6.14 -6.02 -8.76
CA TYR A 49 5.10 -6.88 -8.20
C TYR A 49 5.15 -8.23 -8.89
N ARG A 50 5.28 -9.31 -8.12
CA ARG A 50 5.23 -10.69 -8.61
C ARG A 50 3.80 -11.24 -8.54
N PRO A 51 3.43 -12.21 -9.39
CA PRO A 51 2.15 -12.90 -9.28
C PRO A 51 2.05 -13.69 -7.99
N ASP A 52 0.86 -13.76 -7.42
CA ASP A 52 0.53 -14.53 -6.25
C ASP A 52 -0.84 -15.21 -6.45
N GLU A 53 -0.93 -16.50 -6.12
CA GLU A 53 -2.15 -17.29 -6.33
C GLU A 53 -3.31 -16.82 -5.46
N ARG A 54 -3.06 -16.31 -4.28
CA ARG A 54 -4.09 -15.87 -3.34
C ARG A 54 -4.38 -14.37 -3.48
N LEU A 55 -3.34 -13.56 -3.50
CA LEU A 55 -3.41 -12.11 -3.46
C LEU A 55 -3.30 -11.46 -4.85
N LEU A 56 -3.26 -12.25 -5.93
CA LEU A 56 -3.10 -11.85 -7.34
C LEU A 56 -1.75 -11.20 -7.64
N TRP A 57 -1.27 -10.28 -6.83
CA TRP A 57 0.07 -9.70 -6.91
C TRP A 57 0.55 -9.27 -5.51
N VAL A 58 1.82 -9.44 -5.26
CA VAL A 58 2.51 -8.99 -4.05
C VAL A 58 3.78 -8.23 -4.41
N PRO A 59 4.23 -7.26 -3.59
CA PRO A 59 5.49 -6.58 -3.85
C PRO A 59 6.67 -7.56 -3.76
N GLU A 60 7.63 -7.43 -4.68
CA GLU A 60 8.88 -8.18 -4.63
C GLU A 60 9.79 -7.58 -3.55
N PRO A 61 10.46 -8.42 -2.74
CA PRO A 61 11.39 -7.95 -1.72
C PRO A 61 12.56 -7.16 -2.32
N GLY A 62 13.04 -6.20 -1.57
CA GLY A 62 14.21 -5.42 -1.90
C GLY A 62 14.05 -3.92 -1.66
N ARG A 63 15.16 -3.20 -1.79
CA ARG A 63 15.17 -1.74 -1.77
C ARG A 63 15.03 -1.21 -3.19
N THR A 64 13.97 -0.49 -3.43
CA THR A 64 13.61 0.06 -4.73
C THR A 64 13.27 1.55 -4.61
N LEU A 65 12.82 2.15 -5.70
CA LEU A 65 12.38 3.54 -5.73
C LEU A 65 10.88 3.60 -6.04
N THR A 66 10.21 4.63 -5.52
CA THR A 66 8.87 4.98 -5.99
C THR A 66 8.93 5.49 -7.43
N VAL A 67 7.93 5.17 -8.23
CA VAL A 67 7.82 5.66 -9.62
C VAL A 67 7.67 7.18 -9.66
N VAL A 68 7.01 7.74 -8.64
CA VAL A 68 6.87 9.19 -8.44
C VAL A 68 7.94 9.65 -7.46
N ASN A 69 8.59 10.74 -7.76
CA ASN A 69 9.62 11.37 -6.93
C ASN A 69 10.92 10.58 -6.74
N HIS A 70 11.05 9.34 -7.24
CA HIS A 70 12.25 8.50 -7.14
C HIS A 70 12.75 8.35 -5.69
N LEU A 71 11.84 8.22 -4.74
CA LEU A 71 12.16 8.09 -3.33
C LEU A 71 12.34 6.62 -2.93
N PRO A 72 13.21 6.32 -1.95
CA PRO A 72 13.48 4.95 -1.54
C PRO A 72 12.26 4.30 -0.87
N ILE A 73 12.07 3.04 -1.19
CA ILE A 73 11.06 2.14 -0.61
C ILE A 73 11.69 0.78 -0.38
N THR A 74 11.54 0.26 0.83
CA THR A 74 12.09 -1.03 1.24
C THR A 74 10.96 -2.00 1.52
N ILE A 75 10.95 -3.13 0.81
CA ILE A 75 10.01 -4.24 1.00
C ILE A 75 10.80 -5.42 1.56
N ASN A 76 10.37 -5.97 2.69
CA ASN A 76 10.99 -7.16 3.27
C ASN A 76 10.53 -8.45 2.57
N ASP A 77 11.12 -9.61 2.94
CA ASP A 77 10.81 -10.89 2.29
C ASP A 77 9.35 -11.36 2.48
N GLN A 78 8.65 -10.80 3.46
CA GLN A 78 7.24 -11.07 3.73
C GLN A 78 6.28 -10.13 2.96
N GLY A 79 6.83 -9.23 2.13
CA GLY A 79 6.06 -8.28 1.32
C GLY A 79 5.53 -7.06 2.07
N PHE A 80 6.04 -6.78 3.26
CA PHE A 80 5.72 -5.56 4.02
C PHE A 80 6.68 -4.43 3.65
N ARG A 81 6.18 -3.21 3.61
CA ARG A 81 7.04 -2.03 3.63
C ARG A 81 7.58 -1.84 5.05
N TYR A 82 8.66 -2.53 5.32
CA TYR A 82 9.34 -2.55 6.62
C TYR A 82 10.80 -3.05 6.41
N PRO A 83 11.79 -2.53 7.15
CA PRO A 83 13.20 -2.80 6.86
C PRO A 83 13.65 -4.23 7.19
N VAL A 84 12.94 -4.93 8.07
CA VAL A 84 13.30 -6.29 8.53
C VAL A 84 12.11 -7.23 8.47
N ASN A 85 12.36 -8.53 8.42
CA ASN A 85 11.32 -9.54 8.51
C ASN A 85 10.72 -9.59 9.93
N LEU A 86 9.40 -9.76 9.99
CA LEU A 86 8.70 -9.97 11.26
C LEU A 86 8.95 -11.40 11.74
N THR A 87 9.26 -11.52 13.01
CA THR A 87 9.37 -12.79 13.73
C THR A 87 8.26 -12.89 14.77
N GLN A 88 8.19 -14.00 15.48
CA GLN A 88 7.29 -14.09 16.61
C GLN A 88 7.57 -12.94 17.58
N LYS A 89 6.49 -12.27 17.97
CA LYS A 89 6.57 -11.08 18.82
C LYS A 89 7.18 -11.41 20.16
N GLN A 90 8.09 -10.58 20.61
CA GLN A 90 8.65 -10.65 21.97
C GLN A 90 7.67 -10.06 23.00
N SER A 91 7.87 -10.38 24.26
CA SER A 91 6.95 -9.97 25.34
C SER A 91 6.91 -8.45 25.59
N ASP A 92 7.97 -7.73 25.17
CA ASP A 92 8.11 -6.27 25.25
C ASP A 92 7.78 -5.54 23.94
N GLN A 93 7.27 -6.26 22.92
CA GLN A 93 6.90 -5.69 21.63
C GLN A 93 5.38 -5.47 21.53
N PHE A 94 5.02 -4.27 21.09
CA PHE A 94 3.66 -3.93 20.69
C PHE A 94 3.64 -3.68 19.18
N ARG A 95 2.89 -4.50 18.46
CA ARG A 95 2.88 -4.49 16.99
C ARG A 95 1.58 -3.95 16.43
N VAL A 96 1.70 -2.92 15.60
CA VAL A 96 0.61 -2.36 14.81
C VAL A 96 0.88 -2.67 13.35
N ILE A 97 -0.11 -3.19 12.61
CA ILE A 97 0.02 -3.39 11.17
C ILE A 97 -1.10 -2.66 10.45
N ALA A 98 -0.73 -1.83 9.48
CA ALA A 98 -1.66 -1.09 8.64
C ALA A 98 -1.87 -1.81 7.31
N PHE A 99 -3.13 -2.12 7.01
CA PHE A 99 -3.59 -2.80 5.79
C PHE A 99 -4.33 -1.81 4.91
N GLY A 100 -4.07 -1.84 3.62
CA GLY A 100 -4.70 -0.94 2.66
C GLY A 100 -4.04 -1.00 1.29
N ASP A 101 -4.26 0.04 0.52
CA ASP A 101 -3.78 0.19 -0.84
C ASP A 101 -2.46 1.00 -0.93
N SER A 102 -2.28 1.70 -2.06
CA SER A 102 -1.13 2.56 -2.32
C SER A 102 -0.96 3.70 -1.32
N SER A 103 -2.05 4.24 -0.77
CA SER A 103 -2.00 5.30 0.24
C SER A 103 -1.46 4.76 1.56
N THR A 104 -1.82 3.53 1.93
CA THR A 104 -1.26 2.81 3.08
C THR A 104 0.18 2.38 2.83
N GLN A 105 0.48 1.91 1.61
CA GLN A 105 1.85 1.61 1.22
C GLN A 105 2.75 2.85 1.30
N GLY A 106 2.20 4.06 1.18
CA GLY A 106 2.95 5.31 1.15
C GLY A 106 3.55 5.59 -0.23
N TRP A 107 2.72 5.46 -1.28
CA TRP A 107 3.13 5.76 -2.65
C TRP A 107 3.57 7.21 -2.79
N GLY A 108 4.76 7.46 -3.35
CA GLY A 108 5.30 8.79 -3.58
C GLY A 108 6.02 9.44 -2.40
N VAL A 109 6.15 8.75 -1.24
CA VAL A 109 6.96 9.18 -0.10
C VAL A 109 8.02 8.13 0.25
N ASP A 110 9.10 8.54 0.93
CA ASP A 110 10.20 7.65 1.32
C ASP A 110 9.86 6.75 2.52
N ASP A 111 10.80 5.87 2.90
CA ASP A 111 10.64 4.88 3.97
C ASP A 111 10.36 5.50 5.35
N ASN A 112 10.75 6.74 5.60
CA ASN A 112 10.57 7.41 6.88
C ASN A 112 9.35 8.32 6.93
N SER A 113 8.67 8.52 5.78
CA SER A 113 7.67 9.57 5.59
C SER A 113 6.24 9.07 5.40
N HIS A 114 6.01 7.74 5.32
CA HIS A 114 4.65 7.21 5.34
C HIS A 114 4.11 7.10 6.78
N TYR A 115 2.80 7.17 6.94
CA TYR A 115 2.17 7.30 8.26
C TYR A 115 2.55 6.17 9.24
N SER A 116 2.79 4.93 8.79
CA SER A 116 3.22 3.85 9.68
C SER A 116 4.62 4.10 10.24
N ALA A 117 5.58 4.57 9.42
CA ALA A 117 6.93 4.89 9.89
C ALA A 117 6.92 6.11 10.83
N ILE A 118 6.08 7.10 10.54
CA ILE A 118 5.89 8.26 11.44
C ILE A 118 5.31 7.79 12.78
N MET A 119 4.28 6.95 12.76
CA MET A 119 3.69 6.38 13.99
C MET A 119 4.72 5.60 14.80
N GLU A 120 5.53 4.73 14.15
CA GLU A 120 6.57 3.96 14.84
C GLU A 120 7.55 4.87 15.57
N ARG A 121 8.05 5.89 14.86
CA ARG A 121 8.97 6.86 15.45
C ARG A 121 8.36 7.59 16.62
N GLU A 122 7.16 8.14 16.46
CA GLU A 122 6.51 8.95 17.52
C GLU A 122 6.13 8.10 18.74
N LEU A 123 5.60 6.88 18.54
CA LEU A 123 5.27 5.98 19.65
C LEU A 123 6.52 5.53 20.41
N ASN A 124 7.64 5.27 19.75
CA ASN A 124 8.91 4.92 20.40
C ASN A 124 9.58 6.12 21.10
N HIS A 125 9.24 7.35 20.75
CA HIS A 125 9.67 8.56 21.47
C HIS A 125 8.65 9.03 22.52
N GLY A 126 7.49 8.36 22.59
CA GLY A 126 6.40 8.69 23.50
C GLY A 126 6.70 8.35 24.97
N THR A 127 5.66 8.49 25.81
CA THR A 127 5.76 8.29 27.26
C THR A 127 5.72 6.82 27.69
N CYS A 128 5.34 5.91 26.79
CA CYS A 128 5.32 4.47 27.04
C CYS A 128 6.74 3.90 26.89
N THR A 129 7.46 3.76 28.00
CA THR A 129 8.87 3.33 28.01
C THR A 129 9.06 1.82 28.12
N ARG A 130 7.96 1.04 28.17
CA ARG A 130 7.99 -0.41 28.43
C ARG A 130 7.99 -1.27 27.19
N GLU A 131 7.52 -0.76 26.08
CA GLU A 131 7.28 -1.52 24.87
C GLU A 131 8.10 -0.97 23.70
N HIS A 132 8.56 -1.88 22.86
CA HIS A 132 9.11 -1.54 21.56
C HIS A 132 8.00 -1.59 20.53
N PHE A 133 7.59 -0.42 20.02
CA PHE A 133 6.55 -0.34 19.01
C PHE A 133 7.10 -0.71 17.65
N GLN A 134 6.44 -1.66 17.00
CA GLN A 134 6.61 -1.98 15.57
C GLN A 134 5.36 -1.53 14.83
N VAL A 135 5.48 -0.57 13.91
CA VAL A 135 4.36 -0.11 13.09
C VAL A 135 4.65 -0.38 11.63
N VAL A 136 4.04 -1.42 11.09
CA VAL A 136 4.36 -2.01 9.81
C VAL A 136 3.31 -1.64 8.77
N SER A 137 3.72 -1.29 7.56
CA SER A 137 2.80 -1.14 6.43
C SER A 137 2.69 -2.44 5.64
N ALA A 138 1.48 -3.00 5.62
CA ALA A 138 1.06 -4.10 4.75
C ALA A 138 0.22 -3.58 3.55
N GLY A 139 0.31 -2.29 3.25
CA GLY A 139 -0.33 -1.68 2.09
C GLY A 139 0.29 -2.16 0.79
N VAL A 140 -0.55 -2.39 -0.22
CA VAL A 140 -0.10 -2.82 -1.55
C VAL A 140 -0.79 -2.00 -2.63
N ASN A 141 0.00 -1.45 -3.54
CA ASN A 141 -0.52 -0.59 -4.61
C ASN A 141 -1.64 -1.27 -5.40
N ALA A 142 -2.72 -0.53 -5.59
CA ALA A 142 -3.92 -0.91 -6.32
C ALA A 142 -4.73 -2.08 -5.71
N TYR A 143 -4.49 -2.46 -4.45
CA TYR A 143 -5.36 -3.45 -3.81
C TYR A 143 -6.79 -2.96 -3.69
N PRO A 144 -7.77 -3.73 -4.17
CA PRO A 144 -9.16 -3.54 -3.83
C PRO A 144 -9.44 -4.02 -2.41
N ASN A 145 -10.59 -3.66 -1.87
CA ASN A 145 -10.96 -3.94 -0.48
C ASN A 145 -10.98 -5.43 -0.14
N SER A 146 -11.37 -6.30 -1.09
CA SER A 146 -11.33 -7.76 -0.90
C SER A 146 -9.90 -8.29 -0.72
N LEU A 147 -8.91 -7.75 -1.45
CA LEU A 147 -7.51 -8.15 -1.25
C LEU A 147 -6.91 -7.58 0.03
N VAL A 148 -7.37 -6.41 0.48
CA VAL A 148 -7.00 -5.86 1.80
C VAL A 148 -7.49 -6.79 2.91
N ALA A 149 -8.75 -7.25 2.86
CA ALA A 149 -9.30 -8.18 3.82
C ALA A 149 -8.59 -9.56 3.78
N GLU A 150 -8.22 -10.03 2.59
CA GLU A 150 -7.49 -11.29 2.42
C GLU A 150 -6.05 -11.18 2.93
N LYS A 151 -5.38 -10.03 2.75
CA LYS A 151 -4.05 -9.76 3.34
C LYS A 151 -4.12 -9.67 4.86
N LEU A 152 -5.15 -9.04 5.41
CA LEU A 152 -5.39 -9.06 6.86
C LEU A 152 -5.48 -10.49 7.38
N LYS A 153 -6.29 -11.34 6.73
CA LYS A 153 -6.44 -12.75 7.09
C LYS A 153 -5.10 -13.48 7.09
N GLU A 154 -4.32 -13.37 6.01
CA GLU A 154 -2.99 -13.98 5.91
C GLU A 154 -2.09 -13.63 7.09
N VAL A 155 -2.09 -12.34 7.46
CA VAL A 155 -1.20 -11.82 8.49
C VAL A 155 -1.62 -12.22 9.90
N VAL A 156 -2.93 -12.17 10.20
CA VAL A 156 -3.41 -12.49 11.56
C VAL A 156 -3.45 -14.00 11.84
N GLU A 157 -3.58 -14.83 10.81
CA GLU A 157 -3.50 -16.29 10.91
C GLU A 157 -2.08 -16.77 11.24
N ASN A 158 -1.05 -16.04 10.82
CA ASN A 158 0.34 -16.39 11.07
C ASN A 158 0.83 -15.81 12.41
N PRO A 159 1.18 -16.64 13.41
CA PRO A 159 1.66 -16.15 14.71
C PRO A 159 2.90 -15.26 14.64
N ALA A 160 3.78 -15.49 13.64
CA ALA A 160 4.99 -14.68 13.47
C ALA A 160 4.72 -13.24 13.05
N THR A 161 3.60 -13.00 12.34
CA THR A 161 3.25 -11.68 11.84
C THR A 161 2.10 -11.01 12.58
N ARG A 162 1.34 -11.79 13.38
CA ARG A 162 0.12 -11.31 14.05
C ARG A 162 0.36 -10.03 14.86
N PRO A 163 -0.43 -8.96 14.61
CA PRO A 163 -0.33 -7.71 15.36
C PRO A 163 -1.14 -7.72 16.66
N ASP A 164 -0.91 -6.71 17.51
CA ASP A 164 -1.80 -6.34 18.60
C ASP A 164 -2.93 -5.43 18.10
N VAL A 165 -2.62 -4.59 17.10
CA VAL A 165 -3.58 -3.68 16.45
C VAL A 165 -3.49 -3.83 14.95
N ALA A 166 -4.62 -4.05 14.31
CA ALA A 166 -4.79 -4.00 12.86
C ALA A 166 -5.49 -2.69 12.47
N ILE A 167 -4.81 -1.84 11.74
CA ILE A 167 -5.42 -0.64 11.12
C ILE A 167 -5.83 -1.04 9.70
N VAL A 168 -7.13 -0.98 9.40
CA VAL A 168 -7.65 -1.36 8.08
C VAL A 168 -8.17 -0.12 7.36
N ALA A 169 -7.47 0.27 6.31
CA ALA A 169 -7.80 1.38 5.43
C ALA A 169 -8.43 0.85 4.14
N TYR A 170 -9.73 0.91 4.04
CA TYR A 170 -10.43 0.61 2.80
C TYR A 170 -10.48 1.85 1.90
N SER A 171 -10.29 1.63 0.61
CA SER A 171 -10.09 2.68 -0.37
C SER A 171 -11.05 2.61 -1.55
N TYR A 172 -10.87 3.57 -2.47
CA TYR A 172 -11.67 3.75 -3.69
C TYR A 172 -11.28 2.82 -4.86
N ASN A 173 -10.43 1.81 -4.65
CA ASN A 173 -9.95 0.92 -5.74
C ASN A 173 -11.01 -0.11 -6.19
N SER A 174 -12.29 0.25 -6.14
CA SER A 174 -13.41 -0.60 -6.56
C SER A 174 -13.27 -1.14 -8.00
N ASN A 175 -12.66 -0.36 -8.89
CA ASN A 175 -12.40 -0.78 -10.28
C ASN A 175 -11.57 -2.06 -10.39
N PHE A 176 -10.79 -2.40 -9.36
CA PHE A 176 -9.99 -3.63 -9.30
C PHE A 176 -10.71 -4.80 -8.63
N GLU A 177 -11.87 -4.58 -7.98
CA GLU A 177 -12.64 -5.67 -7.36
C GLU A 177 -13.02 -6.78 -8.35
N LYS A 178 -13.30 -6.45 -9.60
CA LYS A 178 -13.57 -7.44 -10.66
C LYS A 178 -12.42 -8.42 -10.88
N LEU A 179 -11.18 -8.05 -10.55
CA LEU A 179 -10.02 -8.92 -10.69
C LEU A 179 -10.04 -10.07 -9.67
N THR A 180 -10.62 -9.86 -8.49
CA THR A 180 -10.75 -10.90 -7.45
C THR A 180 -11.74 -11.99 -7.83
N LYS A 181 -12.65 -11.68 -8.77
CA LYS A 181 -13.68 -12.61 -9.28
C LYS A 181 -13.19 -13.43 -10.50
N LEU A 182 -11.98 -13.18 -10.99
CA LEU A 182 -11.40 -13.95 -12.10
C LEU A 182 -11.18 -15.41 -11.72
N GLN A 183 -11.55 -16.33 -12.63
CA GLN A 183 -11.40 -17.79 -12.42
C GLN A 183 -10.83 -18.44 -13.69
N GLY A 184 -10.32 -19.67 -13.54
CA GLY A 184 -9.83 -20.49 -14.65
C GLY A 184 -8.83 -19.76 -15.53
N GLU A 185 -9.02 -19.85 -16.84
CA GLU A 185 -8.11 -19.31 -17.85
C GLU A 185 -7.90 -17.78 -17.75
N ASP A 186 -8.94 -17.02 -17.38
CA ASP A 186 -8.83 -15.56 -17.26
C ASP A 186 -7.96 -15.16 -16.05
N ARG A 187 -8.05 -15.88 -14.96
CA ARG A 187 -7.16 -15.71 -13.81
C ARG A 187 -5.71 -16.01 -14.18
N GLU A 188 -5.47 -17.13 -14.86
CA GLU A 188 -4.13 -17.48 -15.33
C GLU A 188 -3.56 -16.45 -16.32
N LYS A 189 -4.37 -15.96 -17.26
CA LYS A 189 -3.96 -14.87 -18.17
C LYS A 189 -3.58 -13.62 -17.40
N PHE A 190 -4.32 -13.29 -16.35
CA PHE A 190 -4.02 -12.15 -15.50
C PHE A 190 -2.68 -12.35 -14.77
N LEU A 191 -2.46 -13.49 -14.10
CA LEU A 191 -1.22 -13.79 -13.39
C LEU A 191 -0.01 -13.78 -14.34
N ARG A 192 -0.11 -14.39 -15.53
CA ARG A 192 0.93 -14.29 -16.57
C ARG A 192 1.22 -12.84 -16.98
N ARG A 193 0.20 -11.98 -17.03
CA ARG A 193 0.39 -10.54 -17.33
C ARG A 193 1.16 -9.84 -16.20
N VAL A 194 0.87 -10.15 -14.95
CA VAL A 194 1.63 -9.64 -13.79
C VAL A 194 3.09 -10.08 -13.87
N GLU A 195 3.35 -11.34 -14.20
CA GLU A 195 4.68 -11.92 -14.38
C GLU A 195 5.47 -11.20 -15.49
N TRP A 196 4.87 -11.06 -16.68
CA TRP A 196 5.50 -10.35 -17.79
C TRP A 196 5.82 -8.90 -17.44
N LYS A 197 4.92 -8.22 -16.75
CA LYS A 197 5.15 -6.86 -16.27
C LYS A 197 6.29 -6.79 -15.24
N SER A 198 6.40 -7.79 -14.39
CA SER A 198 7.50 -7.94 -13.44
C SER A 198 8.84 -8.04 -14.16
N ILE A 199 8.93 -8.89 -15.18
CA ILE A 199 10.14 -9.06 -16.01
C ILE A 199 10.48 -7.74 -16.74
N ALA A 200 9.49 -7.10 -17.37
CA ALA A 200 9.68 -5.86 -18.10
C ALA A 200 10.19 -4.71 -17.21
N ARG A 201 9.69 -4.61 -15.97
CA ARG A 201 10.09 -3.61 -14.99
C ARG A 201 11.53 -3.76 -14.47
N ARG A 202 12.21 -4.87 -14.79
CA ARG A 202 13.63 -5.03 -14.54
C ARG A 202 14.51 -4.24 -15.52
N SER A 203 13.95 -3.80 -16.66
CA SER A 203 14.62 -2.95 -17.65
C SER A 203 14.46 -1.47 -17.30
N ALA A 204 15.58 -0.74 -17.27
CA ALA A 204 15.58 0.71 -17.08
C ALA A 204 14.97 1.43 -18.29
N ILE A 205 15.17 0.92 -19.51
CA ILE A 205 14.53 1.46 -20.73
C ILE A 205 13.01 1.35 -20.62
N TYR A 206 12.48 0.19 -20.20
CA TYR A 206 11.04 0.02 -20.01
C TYR A 206 10.52 1.01 -18.96
N ASN A 207 11.18 1.12 -17.81
CA ASN A 207 10.77 2.01 -16.73
C ASN A 207 10.80 3.48 -17.16
N TYR A 208 11.85 3.90 -17.89
CA TYR A 208 11.94 5.27 -18.41
C TYR A 208 10.84 5.56 -19.43
N VAL A 209 10.65 4.68 -20.43
CA VAL A 209 9.70 4.94 -21.52
C VAL A 209 8.25 4.78 -21.06
N ILE A 210 7.94 3.70 -20.36
CA ILE A 210 6.55 3.34 -20.04
C ILE A 210 6.10 3.97 -18.71
N GLU A 211 6.89 3.79 -17.66
CA GLU A 211 6.46 4.19 -16.31
C GLU A 211 6.73 5.69 -16.03
N ASP A 212 7.76 6.29 -16.63
CA ASP A 212 8.05 7.71 -16.44
C ASP A 212 7.51 8.57 -17.60
N LEU A 213 8.03 8.42 -18.82
CA LEU A 213 7.71 9.30 -19.93
C LEU A 213 6.23 9.20 -20.36
N LEU A 214 5.76 8.01 -20.74
CA LEU A 214 4.38 7.82 -21.22
C LEU A 214 3.35 8.00 -20.11
N ARG A 215 3.65 7.57 -18.88
CA ARG A 215 2.75 7.74 -17.76
C ARG A 215 2.63 9.20 -17.34
N ARG A 216 3.72 9.97 -17.29
CA ARG A 216 3.66 11.42 -17.05
C ARG A 216 2.85 12.12 -18.14
N PHE A 217 3.08 11.79 -19.42
CA PHE A 217 2.33 12.37 -20.51
C PHE A 217 0.83 12.03 -20.41
N ALA A 218 0.48 10.78 -20.13
CA ALA A 218 -0.89 10.34 -19.92
C ALA A 218 -1.51 11.00 -18.66
N TYR A 219 -0.75 11.12 -17.57
CA TYR A 219 -1.18 11.76 -16.34
C TYR A 219 -1.46 13.25 -16.54
N TYR A 220 -0.59 14.00 -17.20
CA TYR A 220 -0.84 15.43 -17.50
C TYR A 220 -2.06 15.60 -18.39
N ARG A 221 -2.22 14.78 -19.41
CA ARG A 221 -3.39 14.83 -20.30
C ARG A 221 -4.67 14.37 -19.60
N LEU A 222 -4.59 13.35 -18.75
CA LEU A 222 -5.73 12.81 -17.99
C LEU A 222 -6.11 13.71 -16.82
N ARG A 223 -5.14 14.35 -16.16
CA ARG A 223 -5.40 15.32 -15.08
C ARG A 223 -6.25 16.49 -15.57
N HIS A 224 -5.99 17.03 -16.75
CA HIS A 224 -6.83 18.06 -17.34
C HIS A 224 -8.26 17.57 -17.66
N LEU A 225 -8.40 16.29 -18.02
CA LEU A 225 -9.70 15.67 -18.27
C LEU A 225 -10.42 15.30 -16.96
N LEU A 226 -9.68 14.83 -15.95
CA LEU A 226 -10.22 14.46 -14.63
C LEU A 226 -10.59 15.69 -13.79
N MET A 227 -9.83 16.78 -13.86
CA MET A 227 -10.19 18.05 -13.20
C MET A 227 -11.43 18.70 -13.82
N ALA A 228 -11.72 18.43 -15.10
CA ALA A 228 -12.96 18.82 -15.75
C ALA A 228 -14.14 17.90 -15.43
N GLY A 229 -13.86 16.68 -14.93
CA GLY A 229 -14.84 15.62 -14.70
C GLY A 229 -14.85 14.99 -13.30
N THR A 230 -14.43 15.75 -12.27
CA THR A 230 -14.40 15.25 -10.87
C THR A 230 -15.74 14.69 -10.37
N LEU A 231 -16.84 15.11 -10.97
CA LEU A 231 -18.17 14.52 -10.73
C LEU A 231 -18.40 13.18 -11.46
N ASP A 232 -17.72 12.93 -12.60
CA ASP A 232 -17.87 11.69 -13.36
C ASP A 232 -16.98 10.55 -12.85
N THR A 233 -15.88 10.86 -12.18
CA THR A 233 -15.08 9.83 -11.47
C THR A 233 -15.86 9.22 -10.30
N LEU A 234 -16.73 9.99 -9.67
CA LEU A 234 -17.64 9.47 -8.65
C LEU A 234 -18.73 8.56 -9.26
N LYS A 235 -19.17 8.80 -10.51
CA LYS A 235 -20.12 7.92 -11.22
C LYS A 235 -19.53 6.56 -11.60
N GLY A 236 -18.24 6.46 -11.87
CA GLY A 236 -17.57 5.17 -12.10
C GLY A 236 -17.44 4.30 -10.84
N MET A 237 -17.86 4.82 -9.68
CA MET A 237 -17.92 4.09 -8.41
C MET A 237 -19.32 3.47 -8.16
N ASP A 238 -20.28 3.68 -9.04
CA ASP A 238 -21.64 3.11 -8.94
C ASP A 238 -21.65 1.57 -9.05
N ASP A 239 -20.58 0.96 -9.56
CA ASP A 239 -20.39 -0.49 -9.62
C ASP A 239 -19.84 -1.10 -8.32
N LEU A 240 -19.76 -0.32 -7.22
CA LEU A 240 -19.31 -0.85 -5.95
C LEU A 240 -20.35 -1.83 -5.40
N ASP A 241 -19.96 -3.10 -5.29
CA ASP A 241 -20.75 -4.13 -4.63
C ASP A 241 -20.73 -3.90 -3.11
N LEU A 242 -21.72 -3.14 -2.60
CA LEU A 242 -21.86 -2.86 -1.18
C LEU A 242 -22.02 -4.13 -0.33
N ASN A 243 -22.57 -5.21 -0.89
CA ASN A 243 -22.67 -6.48 -0.19
C ASN A 243 -21.28 -7.08 0.02
N GLN A 244 -20.44 -7.05 -1.02
CA GLN A 244 -19.04 -7.49 -0.90
C GLN A 244 -18.27 -6.59 0.07
N PHE A 245 -18.47 -5.28 0.02
CA PHE A 245 -17.83 -4.34 0.94
C PHE A 245 -18.21 -4.62 2.39
N ASN A 246 -19.50 -4.80 2.68
CA ASN A 246 -19.97 -5.15 4.02
C ASN A 246 -19.41 -6.51 4.48
N ALA A 247 -19.35 -7.50 3.59
CA ALA A 247 -18.73 -8.79 3.90
C ALA A 247 -17.23 -8.65 4.26
N ASN A 248 -16.50 -7.74 3.60
CA ASN A 248 -15.10 -7.45 3.95
C ASN A 248 -14.98 -6.80 5.34
N LEU A 249 -15.90 -5.92 5.73
CA LEU A 249 -15.95 -5.32 7.06
C LEU A 249 -16.24 -6.39 8.14
N GLU A 250 -17.22 -7.26 7.88
CA GLU A 250 -17.55 -8.38 8.77
C GLU A 250 -16.39 -9.35 8.91
N GLN A 251 -15.75 -9.74 7.81
CA GLN A 251 -14.55 -10.58 7.82
C GLN A 251 -13.44 -9.96 8.68
N SER A 252 -13.18 -8.67 8.53
CA SER A 252 -12.14 -7.97 9.31
C SER A 252 -12.45 -8.01 10.82
N LEU A 253 -13.71 -7.81 11.19
CA LEU A 253 -14.16 -7.85 12.58
C LEU A 253 -14.08 -9.28 13.15
N ASP A 254 -14.52 -10.30 12.41
CA ASP A 254 -14.47 -11.70 12.83
C ASP A 254 -13.04 -12.18 13.02
N LEU A 255 -12.13 -11.82 12.10
CA LEU A 255 -10.71 -12.12 12.23
C LEU A 255 -10.11 -11.44 13.47
N SER A 256 -10.42 -10.17 13.72
CA SER A 256 -9.94 -9.44 14.88
C SER A 256 -10.37 -10.11 16.18
N ARG A 257 -11.62 -10.51 16.29
CA ARG A 257 -12.18 -11.22 17.45
C ARG A 257 -11.56 -12.61 17.65
N ARG A 258 -11.46 -13.39 16.55
CA ARG A 258 -10.94 -14.77 16.58
C ARG A 258 -9.48 -14.83 17.01
N TYR A 259 -8.68 -13.85 16.58
CA TYR A 259 -7.23 -13.83 16.85
C TYR A 259 -6.82 -12.85 17.95
N ASN A 260 -7.80 -12.26 18.66
CA ASN A 260 -7.58 -11.28 19.72
C ASN A 260 -6.70 -10.09 19.25
N VAL A 261 -7.00 -9.55 18.07
CA VAL A 261 -6.35 -8.39 17.47
C VAL A 261 -7.29 -7.20 17.60
N GLN A 262 -6.82 -6.08 18.12
CA GLN A 262 -7.63 -4.86 18.19
C GLN A 262 -7.78 -4.27 16.79
N LEU A 263 -9.03 -4.10 16.32
CA LEU A 263 -9.32 -3.52 15.00
C LEU A 263 -9.50 -2.01 15.10
N VAL A 264 -8.91 -1.27 14.18
CA VAL A 264 -9.12 0.16 13.96
C VAL A 264 -9.41 0.38 12.49
N PHE A 265 -10.49 1.06 12.15
CA PHE A 265 -10.74 1.47 10.77
C PHE A 265 -10.12 2.84 10.48
N LEU A 266 -9.55 2.98 9.29
CA LEU A 266 -9.05 4.24 8.76
C LEU A 266 -9.81 4.57 7.48
N MET A 267 -10.54 5.66 7.48
CA MET A 267 -11.13 6.24 6.28
C MET A 267 -10.26 7.40 5.81
N LEU A 268 -9.56 7.17 4.72
CA LEU A 268 -8.84 8.20 4.01
C LEU A 268 -9.84 9.05 3.21
N GLY A 269 -9.67 10.36 3.21
CA GLY A 269 -10.36 11.23 2.27
C GLY A 269 -9.60 11.30 0.94
N SER A 270 -10.16 12.00 -0.02
CA SER A 270 -9.51 12.35 -1.28
C SER A 270 -9.33 13.85 -1.41
N ASP A 271 -8.40 14.27 -2.29
CA ASP A 271 -8.29 15.68 -2.68
C ASP A 271 -9.62 16.22 -3.20
N GLY A 272 -9.97 17.42 -2.81
CA GLY A 272 -11.25 18.06 -3.17
C GLY A 272 -12.47 17.55 -2.38
N GLN A 273 -12.35 16.51 -1.55
CA GLN A 273 -13.47 16.05 -0.74
C GLN A 273 -13.76 17.01 0.41
N THR A 274 -15.00 17.54 0.47
CA THR A 274 -15.46 18.43 1.53
C THR A 274 -16.63 17.84 2.29
N LEU A 275 -16.94 18.43 3.46
CA LEU A 275 -18.11 18.01 4.25
C LEU A 275 -19.46 18.29 3.58
N GLN A 276 -19.48 19.21 2.58
CA GLN A 276 -20.70 19.53 1.81
C GLN A 276 -20.94 18.53 0.67
N MET A 277 -19.94 17.73 0.28
CA MET A 277 -20.12 16.70 -0.73
C MET A 277 -20.91 15.53 -0.18
N PRO A 278 -21.80 14.91 -0.98
CA PRO A 278 -22.45 13.67 -0.59
C PRO A 278 -21.39 12.62 -0.23
N MET A 279 -21.56 11.98 0.91
CA MET A 279 -20.70 10.89 1.32
C MET A 279 -20.93 9.69 0.40
N HIS A 280 -19.83 9.08 -0.05
CA HIS A 280 -19.95 7.88 -0.88
C HIS A 280 -20.62 6.73 -0.10
N PRO A 281 -21.45 5.89 -0.72
CA PRO A 281 -22.19 4.82 -0.03
C PRO A 281 -21.31 3.91 0.84
N PHE A 282 -20.12 3.54 0.39
CA PHE A 282 -19.23 2.70 1.21
C PHE A 282 -18.61 3.45 2.39
N GLN A 283 -18.36 4.77 2.28
CA GLN A 283 -17.91 5.58 3.41
C GLN A 283 -18.97 5.59 4.51
N LYS A 284 -20.23 5.77 4.10
CA LYS A 284 -21.37 5.69 5.02
C LYS A 284 -21.49 4.30 5.63
N ALA A 285 -21.40 3.24 4.83
CA ALA A 285 -21.46 1.86 5.30
C ALA A 285 -20.36 1.57 6.33
N MET A 286 -19.12 2.04 6.10
CA MET A 286 -18.01 1.87 7.03
C MET A 286 -18.23 2.61 8.35
N ILE A 287 -18.74 3.84 8.32
CA ILE A 287 -19.09 4.63 9.52
C ILE A 287 -20.18 3.92 10.32
N ASP A 288 -21.28 3.54 9.65
CA ASP A 288 -22.42 2.90 10.29
C ASP A 288 -21.99 1.54 10.89
N PHE A 289 -21.17 0.77 10.18
CA PHE A 289 -20.64 -0.50 10.66
C PHE A 289 -19.72 -0.32 11.88
N ALA A 290 -18.79 0.64 11.83
CA ALA A 290 -17.90 0.93 12.92
C ALA A 290 -18.67 1.34 14.18
N ALA A 291 -19.66 2.24 14.05
CA ALA A 291 -20.52 2.67 15.14
C ALA A 291 -21.34 1.52 15.72
N LYS A 292 -21.98 0.71 14.89
CA LYS A 292 -22.81 -0.45 15.30
C LYS A 292 -22.00 -1.48 16.09
N ASN A 293 -20.74 -1.69 15.71
CA ASN A 293 -19.90 -2.74 16.27
C ASN A 293 -18.88 -2.24 17.31
N ASN A 294 -18.94 -0.95 17.67
CA ASN A 294 -17.99 -0.29 18.57
C ASN A 294 -16.52 -0.45 18.12
N VAL A 295 -16.26 -0.41 16.80
CA VAL A 295 -14.92 -0.44 16.26
C VAL A 295 -14.37 0.99 16.20
N PRO A 296 -13.22 1.27 16.86
CA PRO A 296 -12.57 2.57 16.74
C PRO A 296 -12.30 2.92 15.29
N MET A 297 -12.57 4.18 14.90
CA MET A 297 -12.44 4.63 13.53
C MET A 297 -11.82 6.03 13.45
N VAL A 298 -10.80 6.17 12.62
CA VAL A 298 -10.25 7.46 12.21
C VAL A 298 -10.89 7.86 10.88
N ASN A 299 -11.76 8.87 10.93
CA ASN A 299 -12.33 9.48 9.73
C ASN A 299 -11.55 10.76 9.40
N MET A 300 -10.77 10.71 8.30
CA MET A 300 -9.93 11.83 7.88
C MET A 300 -10.72 12.94 7.15
N ILE A 301 -11.91 12.66 6.61
CA ILE A 301 -12.68 13.63 5.80
C ILE A 301 -12.94 14.95 6.54
N PRO A 302 -13.49 14.97 7.78
CA PRO A 302 -13.72 16.22 8.51
C PRO A 302 -12.43 16.93 8.95
N ILE A 303 -11.30 16.22 8.95
CA ILE A 303 -9.99 16.76 9.35
C ILE A 303 -9.36 17.46 8.16
N ILE A 304 -9.21 16.75 7.04
CA ILE A 304 -8.58 17.28 5.84
C ILE A 304 -9.40 18.39 5.18
N SER A 305 -10.74 18.35 5.31
CA SER A 305 -11.62 19.41 4.78
C SER A 305 -11.37 20.79 5.38
N LYS A 306 -10.67 20.86 6.52
CA LYS A 306 -10.30 22.11 7.21
C LYS A 306 -8.86 22.55 6.93
N LEU A 307 -8.10 21.74 6.19
CA LEU A 307 -6.69 21.99 5.87
C LEU A 307 -6.53 22.41 4.41
N ASP A 308 -5.36 22.92 4.08
CA ASP A 308 -4.99 23.11 2.69
C ASP A 308 -4.78 21.77 2.00
N GLN A 309 -5.78 21.34 1.24
CA GLN A 309 -5.78 20.01 0.60
C GLN A 309 -4.67 19.88 -0.45
N SER A 310 -4.25 20.98 -1.09
CA SER A 310 -3.14 20.95 -2.04
C SER A 310 -1.80 20.64 -1.37
N ALA A 311 -1.66 20.96 -0.08
CA ALA A 311 -0.52 20.55 0.73
C ALA A 311 -0.63 19.11 1.28
N MET A 312 -1.86 18.59 1.40
CA MET A 312 -2.12 17.26 1.95
C MET A 312 -2.03 16.13 0.93
N PHE A 313 -2.29 16.42 -0.34
CA PHE A 313 -2.33 15.42 -1.42
C PHE A 313 -1.41 15.77 -2.58
N MET A 314 -0.70 14.79 -3.12
CA MET A 314 0.11 14.95 -4.34
C MET A 314 -0.70 14.69 -5.62
N ASP A 315 -1.81 13.97 -5.49
CA ASP A 315 -2.81 13.69 -6.52
C ASP A 315 -4.15 13.37 -5.82
N PRO A 316 -5.24 13.05 -6.55
CA PRO A 316 -6.56 12.87 -5.92
C PRO A 316 -6.65 11.86 -4.77
N ALA A 317 -5.71 10.92 -4.66
CA ALA A 317 -5.78 9.82 -3.70
C ALA A 317 -4.58 9.72 -2.75
N HIS A 318 -3.40 10.19 -3.17
CA HIS A 318 -2.17 9.89 -2.44
C HIS A 318 -1.72 11.06 -1.55
N PRO A 319 -1.59 10.84 -0.23
CA PRO A 319 -1.12 11.87 0.68
C PRO A 319 0.34 12.26 0.43
N THR A 320 0.65 13.54 0.63
CA THR A 320 2.03 14.04 0.77
C THR A 320 2.63 13.63 2.12
N VAL A 321 3.89 13.97 2.39
CA VAL A 321 4.48 13.81 3.72
C VAL A 321 3.65 14.53 4.80
N ALA A 322 3.14 15.74 4.50
CA ALA A 322 2.27 16.47 5.41
C ALA A 322 0.94 15.73 5.65
N GLY A 323 0.32 15.19 4.58
CA GLY A 323 -0.87 14.37 4.69
C GLY A 323 -0.64 13.12 5.54
N HIS A 324 0.46 12.40 5.29
CA HIS A 324 0.85 11.24 6.11
C HIS A 324 1.08 11.60 7.57
N THR A 325 1.66 12.77 7.86
CA THR A 325 1.87 13.24 9.25
C THR A 325 0.54 13.49 9.95
N VAL A 326 -0.42 14.12 9.28
CA VAL A 326 -1.76 14.34 9.85
C VAL A 326 -2.47 13.01 10.13
N ILE A 327 -2.40 12.04 9.20
CA ILE A 327 -2.97 10.70 9.38
C ILE A 327 -2.32 10.01 10.58
N ALA A 328 -0.98 9.99 10.66
CA ALA A 328 -0.23 9.38 11.75
C ALA A 328 -0.65 9.94 13.11
N ASN A 329 -0.75 11.26 13.24
CA ASN A 329 -1.14 11.92 14.49
C ASN A 329 -2.56 11.54 14.96
N GLN A 330 -3.49 11.30 14.05
CA GLN A 330 -4.83 10.83 14.42
C GLN A 330 -4.84 9.35 14.81
N LEU A 331 -4.07 8.52 14.08
CA LEU A 331 -3.93 7.11 14.39
C LEU A 331 -3.22 6.89 15.74
N ILE A 332 -2.17 7.64 16.05
CA ILE A 332 -1.48 7.58 17.34
C ILE A 332 -2.49 7.84 18.49
N LYS A 333 -3.23 8.93 18.43
CA LYS A 333 -4.26 9.25 19.46
C LYS A 333 -5.28 8.12 19.62
N THR A 334 -5.67 7.50 18.50
CA THR A 334 -6.64 6.40 18.52
C THR A 334 -6.02 5.14 19.13
N VAL A 335 -4.79 4.78 18.75
CA VAL A 335 -4.06 3.62 19.28
C VAL A 335 -3.78 3.79 20.77
N GLU A 336 -3.35 4.97 21.21
CA GLU A 336 -3.11 5.29 22.61
C GLU A 336 -4.38 5.18 23.49
N ALA A 337 -5.55 5.40 22.90
CA ALA A 337 -6.84 5.24 23.60
C ALA A 337 -7.32 3.78 23.67
N LEU A 338 -6.67 2.82 22.96
CA LEU A 338 -7.09 1.42 22.98
C LEU A 338 -6.80 0.74 24.32
N PRO A 339 -7.68 -0.16 24.80
CA PRO A 339 -7.50 -0.85 26.08
C PRO A 339 -6.19 -1.66 26.15
N ASN A 340 -5.79 -2.34 25.05
CA ASN A 340 -4.56 -3.11 25.00
C ASN A 340 -3.31 -2.20 25.13
N TYR A 341 -3.28 -1.05 24.44
CA TYR A 341 -2.21 -0.06 24.60
C TYR A 341 -2.16 0.46 26.03
N GLN A 342 -3.30 0.86 26.60
CA GLN A 342 -3.38 1.37 27.98
C GLN A 342 -2.89 0.33 28.98
N THR A 343 -3.16 -0.96 28.75
CA THR A 343 -2.70 -2.05 29.61
C THR A 343 -1.17 -2.19 29.61
N VAL A 344 -0.53 -2.12 28.46
CA VAL A 344 0.94 -2.28 28.34
C VAL A 344 1.70 -1.02 28.75
N CYS A 345 1.10 0.16 28.54
CA CYS A 345 1.70 1.45 28.88
C CYS A 345 1.31 1.99 30.24
N ALA A 346 0.44 1.30 31.00
CA ALA A 346 0.07 1.70 32.34
C ALA A 346 1.30 1.70 33.28
N ASN A 347 1.55 2.84 33.93
CA ASN A 347 2.65 2.98 34.86
C ASN A 347 2.43 2.03 36.07
N PRO A 348 3.45 1.27 36.57
CA PRO A 348 3.31 0.41 37.74
C PRO A 348 2.75 1.12 38.97
N ALA A 349 3.03 2.41 39.12
CA ALA A 349 2.49 3.22 40.20
C ALA A 349 0.96 3.35 40.18
N THR A 350 0.33 3.31 39.00
CA THR A 350 -1.14 3.38 38.88
C THR A 350 -1.80 2.02 39.13
N GLN A 351 -1.11 0.90 38.84
CA GLN A 351 -1.61 -0.45 39.14
C GLN A 351 -1.61 -0.78 40.63
N VAL A 352 -0.63 -0.30 41.38
CA VAL A 352 -0.57 -0.50 42.84
C VAL A 352 -1.74 0.20 43.52
N ASN A 353 -2.10 1.41 43.09
CA ASN A 353 -3.24 2.16 43.64
C ASN A 353 -4.60 1.52 43.29
N ALA A 354 -4.76 0.93 42.12
CA ALA A 354 -5.98 0.22 41.72
C ALA A 354 -6.15 -1.11 42.47
N ALA A 355 -5.06 -1.84 42.68
CA ALA A 355 -5.07 -3.08 43.46
C ALA A 355 -5.34 -2.84 44.97
N GLN A 356 -4.87 -1.72 45.54
CA GLN A 356 -5.14 -1.35 46.91
C GLN A 356 -6.56 -0.81 47.12
N ALA A 357 -7.18 -0.22 46.12
CA ALA A 357 -8.57 0.27 46.17
C ALA A 357 -9.62 -0.85 46.17
N VAL A 358 -9.26 -2.08 45.77
CA VAL A 358 -10.15 -3.26 45.67
C VAL A 358 -10.01 -4.22 46.86
N ALA A 359 -9.12 -3.97 47.80
CA ALA A 359 -9.00 -4.84 49.00
C ALA A 359 -10.22 -4.63 49.91
N PRO A 360 -11.09 -5.67 50.11
CA PRO A 360 -12.23 -5.52 51.01
C PRO A 360 -11.71 -5.39 52.45
N GLY A 361 -12.20 -4.36 53.14
CA GLY A 361 -11.90 -4.10 54.52
C GLY A 361 -12.14 -5.36 55.39
N ARG A 362 -11.10 -5.90 56.00
CA ARG A 362 -11.22 -6.92 57.05
C ARG A 362 -11.93 -6.29 58.25
N SER A 363 -13.24 -6.56 58.35
CA SER A 363 -13.98 -6.31 59.56
C SER A 363 -13.42 -7.20 60.68
N GLY A 364 -12.71 -6.60 61.60
CA GLY A 364 -12.30 -7.28 62.82
C GLY A 364 -13.53 -7.58 63.69
N VAL A 365 -13.83 -8.85 63.83
CA VAL A 365 -14.74 -9.32 64.89
C VAL A 365 -13.89 -9.64 66.12
N ALA A 366 -13.98 -8.80 67.08
CA ALA A 366 -13.48 -9.08 68.42
C ALA A 366 -14.44 -10.07 69.11
N VAL A 367 -13.94 -11.26 69.49
CA VAL A 367 -14.64 -12.19 70.38
C VAL A 367 -14.12 -11.96 71.80
N ARG A 368 -15.05 -11.66 72.66
CA ARG A 368 -14.89 -11.80 74.13
C ARG A 368 -15.23 -13.22 74.52
#